data_2756850e08da7c9c39dc31347615d092
#
_entry.id   2756850e08da7c9c39dc31347615d092
#
_cell.length_a   1.000
_cell.length_b   1.000
_cell.length_c   1.000
_cell.angle_alpha   90.00
_cell.angle_beta   90.00
_cell.angle_gamma   90.00
#
_symmetry.space_group_name_H-M   'P 1'
#
loop_
_entity.id
_entity.type
_entity.pdbx_description
1 polymer ?
#
loop_
_entity_poly.entity_id
_entity_poly.type
_entity_poly.pdbx_seq_one_letter_code
_entity_poly.pdbx_strand_id
1 'polypeptide(L)'
;MKILDWFKTGNSDADNAHALQMHRNAQALDASSSCFMMADENRVIIYANQAVKKLLKDAEAELRQSLPQFSADNLIGQSIDQFHANPSHQMGLLSTLKSTYIANITVGSLHFKLTVNPLFDPQGNSIGSVVEWLNQTTLLATEKFAARMLGSVDSTSTNLMLADPDRKIIYMNKSVEKMLRGVESELQKTLPHFAVDKVLNSSMDIFHKNPSHQSSLLDNLKSSYQANIEVGNLKFRLTASPIFADDGERLGTVVEWIDTTKEIEELNRTTRILEALNGTSTNLMIADTDRNIIYMNRSVEAMLRKNESDLRKSLPNFVVDNVVGSNIDIFHKNPAHQKGLLERLQTPYESQIKVGELYFRLIASPIFGKDNERLGTVVEWLDRTAEVIAEEEISNIVKAAARGDFDERATTEGKEGFMLNVAEGLNSMIQVTEAGLTDIARVLNALARGDLTERIETDYQGAYEQLANYCNTTSDNLSEMIGEIRLAAGVINNASAEIAEGNADLSSRTEEQASSLEETASSM
;
A
#
# COMPACT_ATOMS: atom_id res chain seq x y z
N MET A 1 -9.73 50.53 -72.37
CA MET A 1 -10.35 51.24 -73.51
C MET A 1 -9.33 51.74 -74.59
N LYS A 2 -7.99 51.57 -74.45
CA LYS A 2 -6.96 51.96 -75.46
C LYS A 2 -6.50 50.78 -76.35
N ILE A 3 -6.89 49.58 -76.16
CA ILE A 3 -6.56 48.42 -77.04
C ILE A 3 -7.54 48.31 -78.23
N LEU A 4 -8.74 48.86 -78.14
CA LEU A 4 -9.76 48.78 -79.18
C LEU A 4 -9.59 49.78 -80.36
N ASP A 5 -8.79 50.83 -80.19
CA ASP A 5 -8.58 51.81 -81.26
C ASP A 5 -7.46 51.42 -82.25
N TRP A 6 -6.63 50.45 -81.96
CA TRP A 6 -5.58 49.91 -82.85
C TRP A 6 -6.12 48.94 -83.92
N PHE A 7 -7.36 48.43 -83.78
CA PHE A 7 -7.96 47.50 -84.71
C PHE A 7 -8.70 48.12 -85.92
N LYS A 8 -8.65 49.40 -86.17
CA LYS A 8 -9.44 50.06 -87.22
C LYS A 8 -8.74 50.36 -88.57
N THR A 9 -7.48 49.95 -88.78
CA THR A 9 -6.79 50.14 -90.07
C THR A 9 -5.90 48.95 -90.39
N GLY A 10 -6.38 48.01 -91.19
CA GLY A 10 -5.58 46.91 -91.75
C GLY A 10 -6.42 45.70 -92.16
N ASN A 11 -6.64 45.55 -93.41
CA ASN A 11 -7.48 44.61 -94.09
C ASN A 11 -6.68 43.35 -94.52
N SER A 12 -6.65 42.25 -93.77
CA SER A 12 -6.40 40.90 -94.29
C SER A 12 -7.01 39.83 -93.34
N ASP A 13 -7.50 38.69 -93.88
CA ASP A 13 -8.05 37.56 -93.11
C ASP A 13 -7.03 37.00 -92.08
N ALA A 14 -5.74 37.17 -92.35
CA ALA A 14 -4.65 36.76 -91.42
C ALA A 14 -4.59 37.64 -90.17
N ASP A 15 -4.79 38.98 -90.31
CA ASP A 15 -4.81 39.93 -89.20
C ASP A 15 -6.04 39.72 -88.32
N ASN A 16 -7.21 39.37 -88.91
CA ASN A 16 -8.40 39.05 -88.18
C ASN A 16 -8.29 37.70 -87.42
N ALA A 17 -7.65 36.68 -88.02
CA ALA A 17 -7.39 35.39 -87.36
C ALA A 17 -6.41 35.55 -86.19
N HIS A 18 -5.36 36.39 -86.36
CA HIS A 18 -4.39 36.65 -85.28
C HIS A 18 -5.04 37.46 -84.13
N ALA A 19 -5.83 38.46 -84.47
CA ALA A 19 -6.58 39.24 -83.48
C ALA A 19 -7.59 38.37 -82.70
N LEU A 20 -8.28 37.48 -83.37
CA LEU A 20 -9.21 36.50 -82.71
C LEU A 20 -8.44 35.53 -81.79
N GLN A 21 -7.26 35.07 -82.20
CA GLN A 21 -6.41 34.24 -81.38
C GLN A 21 -5.91 34.96 -80.14
N MET A 22 -5.45 36.22 -80.29
CA MET A 22 -5.04 37.09 -79.18
C MET A 22 -6.22 37.27 -78.17
N HIS A 23 -7.41 37.58 -78.73
CA HIS A 23 -8.63 37.72 -77.91
C HIS A 23 -8.97 36.45 -77.16
N ARG A 24 -8.90 35.28 -77.80
CA ARG A 24 -9.12 33.98 -77.17
C ARG A 24 -8.10 33.72 -76.05
N ASN A 25 -6.83 34.00 -76.27
CA ASN A 25 -5.78 33.87 -75.29
C ASN A 25 -6.02 34.78 -74.09
N ALA A 26 -6.40 36.04 -74.30
CA ALA A 26 -6.74 36.96 -73.21
C ALA A 26 -7.97 36.52 -72.43
N GLN A 27 -9.03 36.01 -73.11
CA GLN A 27 -10.22 35.47 -72.45
C GLN A 27 -9.90 34.19 -71.64
N ALA A 28 -9.02 33.32 -72.17
CA ALA A 28 -8.59 32.12 -71.45
C ALA A 28 -7.81 32.49 -70.18
N LEU A 29 -6.96 33.47 -70.20
CA LEU A 29 -6.25 33.94 -69.01
C LEU A 29 -7.20 34.61 -68.00
N ASP A 30 -8.20 35.40 -68.49
CA ASP A 30 -9.22 35.99 -67.62
C ASP A 30 -10.17 34.93 -66.98
N ALA A 31 -10.45 33.86 -67.68
CA ALA A 31 -11.26 32.76 -67.18
C ALA A 31 -10.50 31.81 -66.22
N SER A 32 -9.17 31.93 -66.15
CA SER A 32 -8.35 31.10 -65.24
C SER A 32 -8.60 31.45 -63.78
N SER A 33 -8.69 30.43 -62.94
CA SER A 33 -8.71 30.59 -61.47
C SER A 33 -7.34 30.93 -60.89
N SER A 34 -6.25 30.69 -61.62
CA SER A 34 -4.89 31.12 -61.19
C SER A 34 -4.75 32.63 -61.32
N CYS A 35 -4.10 33.23 -60.35
CA CYS A 35 -3.95 34.67 -60.25
C CYS A 35 -2.71 35.16 -61.03
N PHE A 36 -2.91 35.69 -62.24
CA PHE A 36 -1.82 36.16 -63.12
C PHE A 36 -1.75 37.67 -63.27
N MET A 37 -0.50 38.18 -63.20
CA MET A 37 -0.16 39.55 -63.48
C MET A 37 1.03 39.55 -64.44
N MET A 38 1.03 40.44 -65.48
CA MET A 38 2.13 40.59 -66.39
C MET A 38 2.65 42.02 -66.31
N ALA A 39 3.97 42.19 -66.36
CA ALA A 39 4.64 43.43 -66.48
C ALA A 39 5.55 43.45 -67.73
N ASP A 40 5.70 44.59 -68.38
CA ASP A 40 6.60 44.78 -69.50
C ASP A 40 8.08 44.81 -69.04
N GLU A 41 8.99 45.04 -69.99
CA GLU A 41 10.45 45.21 -69.79
C GLU A 41 10.80 46.41 -68.89
N ASN A 42 9.91 47.37 -68.76
CA ASN A 42 10.04 48.57 -67.92
C ASN A 42 9.40 48.30 -66.51
N ARG A 43 8.91 47.08 -66.28
CA ARG A 43 8.25 46.70 -65.05
C ARG A 43 6.89 47.37 -64.82
N VAL A 44 6.26 47.88 -65.90
CA VAL A 44 4.92 48.42 -65.85
C VAL A 44 3.90 47.27 -66.01
N ILE A 45 2.91 47.23 -65.13
CA ILE A 45 1.86 46.24 -65.19
C ILE A 45 0.98 46.47 -66.43
N ILE A 46 1.04 45.55 -67.37
CA ILE A 46 0.29 45.59 -68.62
C ILE A 46 -0.96 44.74 -68.64
N TYR A 47 -1.00 43.74 -67.76
CA TYR A 47 -2.15 42.82 -67.64
C TYR A 47 -2.28 42.29 -66.23
N ALA A 48 -3.50 42.17 -65.77
CA ALA A 48 -3.89 41.47 -64.54
C ALA A 48 -5.24 40.80 -64.79
N ASN A 49 -5.32 39.47 -64.60
CA ASN A 49 -6.58 38.72 -64.80
C ASN A 49 -7.58 38.96 -63.66
N GLN A 50 -8.83 38.58 -63.89
CA GLN A 50 -9.90 38.75 -62.87
C GLN A 50 -9.58 38.08 -61.53
N ALA A 51 -8.93 36.92 -61.57
CA ALA A 51 -8.55 36.20 -60.34
C ALA A 51 -7.56 36.97 -59.47
N VAL A 52 -6.47 37.53 -60.06
CA VAL A 52 -5.49 38.34 -59.31
C VAL A 52 -6.06 39.68 -58.85
N LYS A 53 -6.93 40.29 -59.65
CA LYS A 53 -7.64 41.52 -59.22
C LYS A 53 -8.50 41.30 -58.03
N LYS A 54 -9.26 40.19 -58.01
CA LYS A 54 -10.07 39.77 -56.85
C LYS A 54 -9.19 39.45 -55.64
N LEU A 55 -8.15 38.64 -55.82
CA LEU A 55 -7.20 38.29 -54.73
C LEU A 55 -6.64 39.55 -54.06
N LEU A 56 -6.15 40.51 -54.88
CA LEU A 56 -5.55 41.72 -54.38
C LEU A 56 -6.59 42.70 -53.79
N LYS A 57 -7.83 42.66 -54.30
CA LYS A 57 -8.96 43.43 -53.74
C LYS A 57 -9.36 42.93 -52.39
N ASP A 58 -9.50 41.62 -52.25
CA ASP A 58 -9.83 40.96 -50.97
C ASP A 58 -8.72 41.22 -49.92
N ALA A 59 -7.46 41.35 -50.36
CA ALA A 59 -6.30 41.60 -49.52
C ALA A 59 -5.97 43.11 -49.33
N GLU A 60 -6.70 44.01 -50.01
CA GLU A 60 -6.34 45.42 -50.12
C GLU A 60 -6.19 46.16 -48.78
N ALA A 61 -7.09 45.89 -47.82
CA ALA A 61 -7.07 46.52 -46.50
C ALA A 61 -5.80 46.19 -45.72
N GLU A 62 -5.34 44.95 -45.82
CA GLU A 62 -4.12 44.46 -45.16
C GLU A 62 -2.87 44.96 -45.92
N LEU A 63 -2.88 44.88 -47.24
CA LEU A 63 -1.78 45.37 -48.08
C LEU A 63 -1.50 46.86 -47.84
N ARG A 64 -2.52 47.67 -47.64
CA ARG A 64 -2.39 49.15 -47.38
C ARG A 64 -1.73 49.44 -46.02
N GLN A 65 -1.73 48.56 -45.09
CA GLN A 65 -1.00 48.74 -43.80
C GLN A 65 0.52 48.84 -44.05
N SER A 66 1.03 48.06 -45.01
CA SER A 66 2.46 48.05 -45.38
C SER A 66 2.76 48.82 -46.62
N LEU A 67 1.78 49.01 -47.50
CA LEU A 67 1.86 49.70 -48.79
C LEU A 67 0.74 50.78 -48.90
N PRO A 68 0.84 51.94 -48.24
CA PRO A 68 -0.27 52.89 -48.10
C PRO A 68 -0.84 53.43 -49.45
N GLN A 69 -0.04 53.44 -50.52
CA GLN A 69 -0.44 53.88 -51.86
C GLN A 69 -1.08 52.78 -52.71
N PHE A 70 -1.16 51.53 -52.20
CA PHE A 70 -1.67 50.41 -52.95
C PHE A 70 -3.17 50.55 -53.27
N SER A 71 -3.54 50.27 -54.53
CA SER A 71 -4.94 50.17 -54.96
C SER A 71 -5.14 49.03 -55.95
N ALA A 72 -5.97 48.07 -55.58
CA ALA A 72 -6.30 46.91 -56.42
C ALA A 72 -7.08 47.32 -57.69
N ASP A 73 -7.80 48.47 -57.69
CA ASP A 73 -8.55 48.98 -58.83
C ASP A 73 -7.64 49.71 -59.85
N ASN A 74 -6.42 50.12 -59.48
CA ASN A 74 -5.52 50.89 -60.32
C ASN A 74 -4.19 50.16 -60.53
N LEU A 75 -4.22 48.88 -60.93
CA LEU A 75 -3.00 48.08 -61.14
C LEU A 75 -2.36 48.30 -62.50
N ILE A 76 -3.17 48.34 -63.55
CA ILE A 76 -2.67 48.50 -64.93
C ILE A 76 -2.05 49.87 -65.13
N GLY A 77 -0.83 49.91 -65.71
CA GLY A 77 -0.04 51.14 -65.94
C GLY A 77 0.79 51.54 -64.72
N GLN A 78 0.70 50.86 -63.62
CA GLN A 78 1.55 51.08 -62.43
C GLN A 78 2.81 50.24 -62.49
N SER A 79 3.91 50.74 -61.92
CA SER A 79 5.13 49.92 -61.75
C SER A 79 4.93 48.84 -60.69
N ILE A 80 5.42 47.63 -60.94
CA ILE A 80 5.48 46.56 -59.92
C ILE A 80 6.36 46.98 -58.74
N ASP A 81 7.19 47.97 -58.87
CA ASP A 81 8.06 48.48 -57.81
C ASP A 81 7.27 48.97 -56.58
N GLN A 82 5.99 49.38 -56.80
CA GLN A 82 5.08 49.73 -55.69
C GLN A 82 4.75 48.64 -54.70
N PHE A 83 4.96 47.37 -55.10
CA PHE A 83 4.77 46.24 -54.25
C PHE A 83 6.01 45.88 -53.41
N HIS A 84 7.10 46.67 -53.53
CA HIS A 84 8.37 46.32 -52.90
C HIS A 84 8.89 47.46 -52.03
N ALA A 85 9.29 47.09 -50.79
CA ALA A 85 9.93 48.02 -49.85
C ALA A 85 11.34 48.49 -50.34
N ASN A 86 12.02 47.68 -51.18
CA ASN A 86 13.32 47.99 -51.78
C ASN A 86 13.30 47.70 -53.29
N PRO A 87 12.83 48.61 -54.11
CA PRO A 87 12.70 48.46 -55.56
C PRO A 87 14.01 48.13 -56.29
N SER A 88 15.15 48.64 -55.82
CA SER A 88 16.45 48.44 -56.47
C SER A 88 16.91 46.99 -56.53
N HIS A 89 16.60 46.23 -55.51
CA HIS A 89 16.91 44.80 -55.47
C HIS A 89 16.12 43.99 -56.49
N GLN A 90 14.82 44.30 -56.64
CA GLN A 90 13.94 43.64 -57.60
C GLN A 90 14.31 44.00 -59.06
N MET A 91 14.72 45.22 -59.30
CA MET A 91 15.19 45.68 -60.60
C MET A 91 16.36 44.80 -61.07
N GLY A 92 17.37 44.58 -60.22
CA GLY A 92 18.53 43.78 -60.58
C GLY A 92 18.14 42.29 -60.80
N LEU A 93 17.23 41.72 -60.00
CA LEU A 93 16.78 40.38 -60.16
C LEU A 93 15.99 40.16 -61.46
N LEU A 94 14.97 40.95 -61.71
CA LEU A 94 14.10 40.78 -62.86
C LEU A 94 14.82 41.02 -64.18
N SER A 95 15.77 41.96 -64.23
CA SER A 95 16.55 42.26 -65.44
C SER A 95 17.51 41.15 -65.86
N THR A 96 17.89 40.27 -64.91
CA THR A 96 18.82 39.13 -65.15
C THR A 96 18.10 37.79 -65.16
N LEU A 97 16.77 37.73 -64.96
CA LEU A 97 16.01 36.55 -64.87
C LEU A 97 15.90 35.78 -66.19
N LYS A 98 16.45 34.54 -66.25
CA LYS A 98 16.43 33.69 -67.45
C LYS A 98 15.57 32.42 -67.30
N SER A 99 15.11 32.13 -66.08
CA SER A 99 14.28 30.97 -65.76
C SER A 99 13.29 31.32 -64.68
N THR A 100 12.35 30.43 -64.39
CA THR A 100 11.36 30.60 -63.33
C THR A 100 12.01 30.92 -62.00
N TYR A 101 11.52 31.94 -61.31
CA TYR A 101 11.91 32.31 -59.96
C TYR A 101 10.72 32.21 -59.02
N ILE A 102 10.92 31.56 -57.88
CA ILE A 102 9.89 31.37 -56.85
C ILE A 102 10.27 32.20 -55.62
N ALA A 103 9.37 33.05 -55.18
CA ALA A 103 9.51 33.82 -53.95
C ALA A 103 8.33 33.60 -53.01
N ASN A 104 8.63 33.49 -51.73
CA ASN A 104 7.62 33.58 -50.67
C ASN A 104 7.71 34.98 -50.06
N ILE A 105 6.63 35.72 -50.09
CA ILE A 105 6.56 37.07 -49.52
C ILE A 105 5.53 37.13 -48.41
N THR A 106 5.80 37.98 -47.42
CA THR A 106 4.88 38.26 -46.31
C THR A 106 4.61 39.75 -46.31
N VAL A 107 3.34 40.15 -46.38
CA VAL A 107 2.91 41.55 -46.29
C VAL A 107 1.86 41.64 -45.20
N GLY A 108 2.21 42.24 -44.05
CA GLY A 108 1.36 42.20 -42.87
C GLY A 108 1.14 40.76 -42.38
N SER A 109 -0.09 40.33 -42.25
CA SER A 109 -0.48 38.95 -41.89
C SER A 109 -0.61 38.01 -43.08
N LEU A 110 -0.52 38.55 -44.33
CA LEU A 110 -0.72 37.79 -45.55
C LEU A 110 0.58 37.14 -46.04
N HIS A 111 0.47 35.90 -46.50
CA HIS A 111 1.57 35.12 -47.06
C HIS A 111 1.24 34.71 -48.49
N PHE A 112 2.10 35.15 -49.44
CA PHE A 112 1.94 34.80 -50.84
C PHE A 112 3.17 34.05 -51.34
N LYS A 113 2.92 33.06 -52.18
CA LYS A 113 3.92 32.42 -53.02
C LYS A 113 3.79 33.04 -54.43
N LEU A 114 4.87 33.61 -54.89
CA LEU A 114 4.97 34.19 -56.24
C LEU A 114 5.80 33.28 -57.12
N THR A 115 5.29 32.95 -58.31
CA THR A 115 6.05 32.27 -59.33
C THR A 115 6.25 33.23 -60.50
N VAL A 116 7.46 33.71 -60.68
CA VAL A 116 7.83 34.70 -61.71
C VAL A 116 8.48 34.02 -62.89
N ASN A 117 7.89 34.16 -64.06
CA ASN A 117 8.42 33.57 -65.28
C ASN A 117 8.78 34.77 -66.24
N PRO A 118 10.02 34.86 -66.75
CA PRO A 118 10.42 35.86 -67.74
C PRO A 118 9.79 35.54 -69.11
N LEU A 119 9.43 36.58 -69.84
CA LEU A 119 8.89 36.50 -71.19
C LEU A 119 9.95 36.98 -72.17
N PHE A 120 10.13 36.24 -73.27
CA PHE A 120 11.14 36.57 -74.27
C PHE A 120 10.50 36.71 -75.69
N ASP A 121 11.04 37.60 -76.47
CA ASP A 121 10.74 37.65 -77.89
C ASP A 121 11.39 36.50 -78.66
N PRO A 122 11.06 36.26 -79.96
CA PRO A 122 11.69 35.18 -80.75
C PRO A 122 13.22 35.37 -80.93
N GLN A 123 13.76 36.55 -80.65
CA GLN A 123 15.20 36.91 -80.73
C GLN A 123 15.90 36.67 -79.35
N GLY A 124 15.13 36.33 -78.30
CA GLY A 124 15.67 36.07 -76.98
C GLY A 124 15.83 37.30 -76.08
N ASN A 125 15.29 38.45 -76.47
CA ASN A 125 15.28 39.66 -75.65
C ASN A 125 14.12 39.59 -74.66
N SER A 126 14.34 40.09 -73.46
CA SER A 126 13.27 40.11 -72.43
C SER A 126 12.20 41.14 -72.81
N ILE A 127 10.95 40.71 -72.88
CA ILE A 127 9.77 41.54 -73.14
C ILE A 127 8.88 41.69 -71.89
N GLY A 128 9.37 41.25 -70.72
CA GLY A 128 8.66 41.42 -69.50
C GLY A 128 8.63 40.10 -68.62
N SER A 129 7.68 40.04 -67.76
CA SER A 129 7.47 38.84 -66.89
C SER A 129 5.99 38.58 -66.58
N VAL A 130 5.64 37.32 -66.38
CA VAL A 130 4.36 36.96 -65.83
C VAL A 130 4.56 36.39 -64.38
N VAL A 131 3.72 36.83 -63.46
CA VAL A 131 3.77 36.49 -62.08
C VAL A 131 2.45 35.78 -61.70
N GLU A 132 2.54 34.58 -61.24
CA GLU A 132 1.44 33.89 -60.60
C GLU A 132 1.47 34.15 -59.09
N TRP A 133 0.33 34.51 -58.52
CA TRP A 133 0.13 34.77 -57.10
C TRP A 133 -0.68 33.65 -56.46
N LEU A 134 -0.13 33.03 -55.43
CA LEU A 134 -0.85 32.04 -54.62
C LEU A 134 -0.91 32.51 -53.15
N ASN A 135 -2.13 32.72 -52.67
CA ASN A 135 -2.32 33.07 -51.26
C ASN A 135 -2.20 31.78 -50.41
N GLN A 136 -1.20 31.73 -49.54
CA GLN A 136 -0.94 30.61 -48.64
C GLN A 136 -1.29 30.92 -47.16
N THR A 137 -1.89 32.08 -46.90
CA THR A 137 -2.14 32.56 -45.54
C THR A 137 -2.93 31.56 -44.71
N THR A 138 -4.06 31.07 -45.21
CA THR A 138 -4.91 30.07 -44.52
C THR A 138 -4.18 28.73 -44.33
N LEU A 139 -3.48 28.28 -45.37
CA LEU A 139 -2.71 27.01 -45.29
C LEU A 139 -1.66 27.08 -44.19
N LEU A 140 -0.83 28.11 -44.21
CA LEU A 140 0.23 28.31 -43.21
C LEU A 140 -0.33 28.53 -41.80
N ALA A 141 -1.47 29.20 -41.66
CA ALA A 141 -2.14 29.38 -40.40
C ALA A 141 -2.63 28.01 -39.84
N THR A 142 -3.23 27.17 -40.69
CA THR A 142 -3.68 25.84 -40.35
C THR A 142 -2.50 24.94 -39.97
N GLU A 143 -1.42 24.94 -40.75
CA GLU A 143 -0.20 24.18 -40.43
C GLU A 143 0.40 24.59 -39.08
N LYS A 144 0.51 25.92 -38.83
CA LYS A 144 0.98 26.44 -37.54
C LYS A 144 0.06 26.07 -36.40
N PHE A 145 -1.26 26.08 -36.59
CA PHE A 145 -2.22 25.64 -35.58
C PHE A 145 -2.06 24.15 -35.28
N ALA A 146 -1.99 23.31 -36.32
CA ALA A 146 -1.76 21.88 -36.15
C ALA A 146 -0.44 21.58 -35.42
N ALA A 147 0.65 22.28 -35.83
CA ALA A 147 1.94 22.14 -35.16
C ALA A 147 1.91 22.55 -33.67
N ARG A 148 1.16 23.61 -33.32
CA ARG A 148 0.96 24.02 -31.94
C ARG A 148 0.17 22.96 -31.15
N MET A 149 -0.88 22.40 -31.73
CA MET A 149 -1.69 21.35 -31.08
C MET A 149 -0.84 20.11 -30.83
N LEU A 150 -0.12 19.62 -31.81
CA LEU A 150 0.79 18.47 -31.65
C LEU A 150 1.90 18.76 -30.64
N GLY A 151 2.53 19.93 -30.70
CA GLY A 151 3.54 20.36 -29.74
C GLY A 151 3.00 20.45 -28.30
N SER A 152 1.76 20.89 -28.14
CA SER A 152 1.10 20.94 -26.84
C SER A 152 0.90 19.52 -26.27
N VAL A 153 0.42 18.58 -27.07
CA VAL A 153 0.24 17.18 -26.68
C VAL A 153 1.58 16.50 -26.38
N ASP A 154 2.63 16.82 -27.17
CA ASP A 154 3.99 16.32 -26.92
C ASP A 154 4.63 16.84 -25.63
N SER A 155 4.22 18.02 -25.17
CA SER A 155 4.75 18.64 -23.95
C SER A 155 4.02 18.18 -22.68
N THR A 156 2.92 17.44 -22.79
CA THR A 156 2.20 16.90 -21.63
C THR A 156 2.93 15.70 -21.02
N SER A 157 2.75 15.49 -19.71
CA SER A 157 3.20 14.27 -19.03
C SER A 157 2.23 13.09 -19.20
N THR A 158 1.06 13.34 -19.77
CA THR A 158 0.06 12.29 -20.03
C THR A 158 0.52 11.44 -21.21
N ASN A 159 0.48 10.11 -21.06
CA ASN A 159 0.87 9.19 -22.14
C ASN A 159 -0.30 8.99 -23.10
N LEU A 160 -0.21 9.58 -24.27
CA LEU A 160 -1.30 9.58 -25.27
C LEU A 160 -0.88 8.88 -26.56
N MET A 161 -1.79 8.04 -27.03
CA MET A 161 -1.71 7.34 -28.31
C MET A 161 -3.01 7.60 -29.09
N LEU A 162 -2.91 7.88 -30.38
CA LEU A 162 -4.04 8.10 -31.26
C LEU A 162 -4.05 7.05 -32.35
N ALA A 163 -5.20 6.42 -32.57
CA ALA A 163 -5.45 5.52 -33.68
C ALA A 163 -6.55 6.06 -34.57
N ASP A 164 -6.48 5.77 -35.87
CA ASP A 164 -7.53 6.03 -36.84
C ASP A 164 -8.74 5.12 -36.65
N PRO A 165 -9.82 5.26 -37.45
CA PRO A 165 -10.98 4.41 -37.35
C PRO A 165 -10.69 2.93 -37.60
N ASP A 166 -9.65 2.61 -38.38
CA ASP A 166 -9.20 1.24 -38.69
C ASP A 166 -8.28 0.67 -37.59
N ARG A 167 -8.15 1.38 -36.45
CA ARG A 167 -7.30 1.04 -35.32
C ARG A 167 -5.79 1.08 -35.59
N LYS A 168 -5.37 1.70 -36.67
CA LYS A 168 -3.97 1.95 -36.96
C LYS A 168 -3.46 3.11 -36.10
N ILE A 169 -2.38 2.92 -35.40
CA ILE A 169 -1.76 3.94 -34.56
C ILE A 169 -1.11 5.00 -35.45
N ILE A 170 -1.67 6.21 -35.45
CA ILE A 170 -1.24 7.32 -36.30
C ILE A 170 -0.40 8.36 -35.53
N TYR A 171 -0.45 8.33 -34.20
CA TYR A 171 0.32 9.25 -33.37
C TYR A 171 0.60 8.67 -31.99
N MET A 172 1.78 8.96 -31.47
CA MET A 172 2.19 8.73 -30.08
C MET A 172 2.92 9.99 -29.60
N ASN A 173 2.54 10.54 -28.45
CA ASN A 173 3.30 11.63 -27.89
C ASN A 173 4.60 11.15 -27.23
N LYS A 174 5.52 12.08 -26.97
CA LYS A 174 6.83 11.78 -26.38
C LYS A 174 6.73 11.09 -25.02
N SER A 175 5.68 11.36 -24.25
CA SER A 175 5.45 10.75 -22.93
C SER A 175 5.16 9.26 -23.04
N VAL A 176 4.22 8.85 -23.91
CA VAL A 176 3.90 7.42 -24.10
C VAL A 176 5.07 6.66 -24.72
N GLU A 177 5.79 7.27 -25.67
CA GLU A 177 6.98 6.66 -26.25
C GLU A 177 8.05 6.39 -25.18
N LYS A 178 8.34 7.40 -24.35
CA LYS A 178 9.29 7.27 -23.23
C LYS A 178 8.85 6.18 -22.23
N MET A 179 7.58 6.14 -21.88
CA MET A 179 7.01 5.12 -20.99
C MET A 179 7.20 3.72 -21.59
N LEU A 180 6.78 3.52 -22.84
CA LEU A 180 6.89 2.21 -23.51
C LEU A 180 8.36 1.76 -23.66
N ARG A 181 9.29 2.67 -24.00
CA ARG A 181 10.73 2.35 -24.02
C ARG A 181 11.27 1.94 -22.65
N GLY A 182 10.78 2.58 -21.59
CA GLY A 182 11.15 2.23 -20.21
C GLY A 182 10.76 0.81 -19.78
N VAL A 183 9.72 0.26 -20.39
CA VAL A 183 9.18 -1.07 -20.05
C VAL A 183 9.27 -2.08 -21.20
N GLU A 184 9.92 -1.75 -22.32
CA GLU A 184 9.98 -2.55 -23.54
C GLU A 184 10.49 -3.97 -23.30
N SER A 185 11.56 -4.10 -22.53
CA SER A 185 12.16 -5.41 -22.21
C SER A 185 11.19 -6.30 -21.41
N GLU A 186 10.35 -5.72 -20.57
CA GLU A 186 9.35 -6.46 -19.81
C GLU A 186 8.15 -6.84 -20.70
N LEU A 187 7.71 -5.92 -21.55
CA LEU A 187 6.67 -6.20 -22.56
C LEU A 187 7.07 -7.33 -23.49
N GLN A 188 8.32 -7.39 -23.93
CA GLN A 188 8.84 -8.42 -24.81
C GLN A 188 8.80 -9.83 -24.22
N LYS A 189 8.82 -9.98 -22.88
CA LYS A 189 8.65 -11.30 -22.24
C LYS A 189 7.27 -11.91 -22.52
N THR A 190 6.27 -11.08 -22.69
CA THR A 190 4.88 -11.51 -22.92
C THR A 190 4.45 -11.33 -24.37
N LEU A 191 5.00 -10.34 -25.05
CA LEU A 191 4.77 -9.97 -26.45
C LEU A 191 6.12 -10.00 -27.21
N PRO A 192 6.66 -11.16 -27.61
CA PRO A 192 8.04 -11.30 -28.10
C PRO A 192 8.37 -10.46 -29.36
N HIS A 193 7.35 -10.08 -30.13
CA HIS A 193 7.51 -9.25 -31.34
C HIS A 193 7.31 -7.75 -31.10
N PHE A 194 7.04 -7.35 -29.88
CA PHE A 194 6.84 -5.94 -29.52
C PHE A 194 8.16 -5.17 -29.65
N ALA A 195 8.09 -4.04 -30.36
CA ALA A 195 9.17 -3.07 -30.44
C ALA A 195 8.58 -1.67 -30.53
N VAL A 196 9.03 -0.74 -29.69
CA VAL A 196 8.48 0.63 -29.64
C VAL A 196 8.60 1.33 -31.00
N ASP A 197 9.70 1.12 -31.72
CA ASP A 197 9.92 1.68 -33.08
C ASP A 197 8.92 1.18 -34.12
N LYS A 198 8.22 0.09 -33.86
CA LYS A 198 7.21 -0.50 -34.76
C LYS A 198 5.77 -0.15 -34.37
N VAL A 199 5.57 0.50 -33.23
CA VAL A 199 4.23 0.82 -32.73
C VAL A 199 3.53 1.84 -33.63
N LEU A 200 4.22 2.91 -34.00
CA LEU A 200 3.67 3.88 -34.94
C LEU A 200 3.41 3.23 -36.32
N ASN A 201 2.26 3.45 -36.87
CA ASN A 201 1.72 2.84 -38.10
C ASN A 201 1.35 1.34 -38.00
N SER A 202 1.44 0.71 -36.83
CA SER A 202 0.88 -0.64 -36.59
C SER A 202 -0.56 -0.61 -36.13
N SER A 203 -1.24 -1.75 -36.13
CA SER A 203 -2.55 -1.88 -35.45
C SER A 203 -2.38 -1.84 -33.95
N MET A 204 -3.36 -1.28 -33.21
CA MET A 204 -3.45 -1.37 -31.75
C MET A 204 -3.46 -2.82 -31.25
N ASP A 205 -3.77 -3.77 -32.13
CA ASP A 205 -3.79 -5.20 -31.82
C ASP A 205 -2.44 -5.77 -31.37
N ILE A 206 -1.31 -5.06 -31.64
CA ILE A 206 0.04 -5.49 -31.20
C ILE A 206 0.18 -5.59 -29.67
N PHE A 207 -0.70 -4.92 -28.92
CA PHE A 207 -0.73 -4.99 -27.45
C PHE A 207 -1.58 -6.14 -26.92
N HIS A 208 -2.25 -6.91 -27.79
CA HIS A 208 -3.26 -7.89 -27.39
C HIS A 208 -2.92 -9.31 -27.83
N LYS A 209 -3.03 -10.27 -26.91
CA LYS A 209 -2.91 -11.70 -27.23
C LYS A 209 -4.10 -12.25 -28.04
N ASN A 210 -5.28 -11.65 -27.88
CA ASN A 210 -6.50 -12.02 -28.58
C ASN A 210 -7.22 -10.76 -29.11
N PRO A 211 -6.90 -10.32 -30.34
CA PRO A 211 -7.36 -9.06 -30.90
C PRO A 211 -8.87 -8.95 -31.12
N SER A 212 -9.56 -10.06 -31.41
CA SER A 212 -10.96 -10.04 -31.87
C SER A 212 -11.97 -9.48 -30.85
N HIS A 213 -11.72 -9.69 -29.56
CA HIS A 213 -12.60 -9.14 -28.51
C HIS A 213 -12.47 -7.61 -28.40
N GLN A 214 -11.25 -7.10 -28.51
CA GLN A 214 -10.96 -5.67 -28.39
C GLN A 214 -11.49 -4.89 -29.59
N SER A 215 -11.40 -5.47 -30.79
CA SER A 215 -11.89 -4.86 -32.03
C SER A 215 -13.37 -4.50 -31.93
N SER A 216 -14.21 -5.45 -31.52
CA SER A 216 -15.66 -5.24 -31.37
C SER A 216 -15.98 -4.16 -30.31
N LEU A 217 -15.22 -4.10 -29.23
CA LEU A 217 -15.41 -3.11 -28.16
C LEU A 217 -15.06 -1.71 -28.67
N LEU A 218 -13.91 -1.56 -29.31
CA LEU A 218 -13.45 -0.26 -29.80
C LEU A 218 -14.34 0.26 -30.94
N ASP A 219 -14.77 -0.60 -31.86
CA ASP A 219 -15.61 -0.20 -33.01
C ASP A 219 -16.98 0.32 -32.57
N ASN A 220 -17.52 -0.17 -31.45
CA ASN A 220 -18.81 0.25 -30.90
C ASN A 220 -18.72 1.33 -29.82
N LEU A 221 -17.53 1.86 -29.55
CA LEU A 221 -17.30 2.82 -28.48
C LEU A 221 -17.97 4.18 -28.79
N LYS A 222 -18.91 4.59 -27.95
CA LYS A 222 -19.64 5.87 -28.05
C LYS A 222 -19.23 6.89 -26.99
N SER A 223 -18.59 6.43 -25.91
CA SER A 223 -18.10 7.24 -24.79
C SER A 223 -16.79 6.66 -24.30
N SER A 224 -16.08 7.38 -23.44
CA SER A 224 -14.81 6.91 -22.87
C SER A 224 -15.00 5.58 -22.12
N TYR A 225 -14.10 4.64 -22.35
CA TYR A 225 -14.04 3.34 -21.70
C TYR A 225 -12.72 3.17 -20.97
N GLN A 226 -12.78 2.77 -19.70
CA GLN A 226 -11.60 2.52 -18.87
C GLN A 226 -11.41 1.03 -18.64
N ALA A 227 -10.17 0.57 -18.77
CA ALA A 227 -9.79 -0.81 -18.50
C ALA A 227 -8.46 -0.86 -17.74
N ASN A 228 -8.35 -1.82 -16.83
CA ASN A 228 -7.07 -2.21 -16.24
C ASN A 228 -6.57 -3.44 -16.99
N ILE A 229 -5.34 -3.40 -17.47
CA ILE A 229 -4.71 -4.50 -18.20
C ILE A 229 -3.43 -4.93 -17.51
N GLU A 230 -3.10 -6.21 -17.64
CA GLU A 230 -1.86 -6.79 -17.17
C GLU A 230 -1.10 -7.41 -18.34
N VAL A 231 0.16 -7.02 -18.49
CA VAL A 231 1.06 -7.59 -19.50
C VAL A 231 2.33 -8.07 -18.80
N GLY A 232 2.39 -9.36 -18.51
CA GLY A 232 3.42 -9.92 -17.64
C GLY A 232 3.31 -9.36 -16.23
N ASN A 233 4.37 -8.75 -15.75
CA ASN A 233 4.40 -8.09 -14.44
C ASN A 233 3.92 -6.63 -14.46
N LEU A 234 3.71 -6.07 -15.66
CA LEU A 234 3.28 -4.68 -15.83
C LEU A 234 1.78 -4.54 -15.70
N LYS A 235 1.35 -3.46 -15.06
CA LYS A 235 -0.05 -3.13 -14.85
C LYS A 235 -0.33 -1.73 -15.38
N PHE A 236 -1.29 -1.64 -16.31
CA PHE A 236 -1.67 -0.38 -16.92
C PHE A 236 -3.15 -0.11 -16.71
N ARG A 237 -3.47 1.15 -16.48
CA ARG A 237 -4.83 1.68 -16.60
C ARG A 237 -4.92 2.41 -17.93
N LEU A 238 -5.84 1.99 -18.79
CA LEU A 238 -6.11 2.56 -20.10
C LEU A 238 -7.44 3.28 -20.08
N THR A 239 -7.48 4.46 -20.72
CA THR A 239 -8.75 5.14 -21.02
C THR A 239 -8.82 5.36 -22.53
N ALA A 240 -9.68 4.60 -23.20
CA ALA A 240 -9.95 4.74 -24.63
C ALA A 240 -11.15 5.67 -24.84
N SER A 241 -10.98 6.73 -25.62
CA SER A 241 -12.03 7.72 -25.90
C SER A 241 -12.19 7.88 -27.42
N PRO A 242 -13.39 7.72 -27.96
CA PRO A 242 -13.64 7.92 -29.40
C PRO A 242 -13.59 9.39 -29.74
N ILE A 243 -13.09 9.70 -30.92
CA ILE A 243 -13.05 11.06 -31.49
C ILE A 243 -14.04 11.12 -32.65
N PHE A 244 -14.90 12.13 -32.64
CA PHE A 244 -15.89 12.38 -33.69
C PHE A 244 -15.71 13.79 -34.26
N ALA A 245 -16.00 13.93 -35.56
CA ALA A 245 -16.19 15.21 -36.20
C ALA A 245 -17.56 15.81 -35.83
N ASP A 246 -17.77 17.09 -36.18
CA ASP A 246 -19.02 17.82 -35.89
C ASP A 246 -20.25 17.20 -36.58
N ASP A 247 -20.06 16.52 -37.70
CA ASP A 247 -21.10 15.78 -38.46
C ASP A 247 -21.36 14.37 -37.91
N GLY A 248 -20.61 13.95 -36.87
CA GLY A 248 -20.73 12.64 -36.23
C GLY A 248 -19.87 11.55 -36.88
N GLU A 249 -19.06 11.86 -37.90
CA GLU A 249 -18.10 10.93 -38.46
C GLU A 249 -17.05 10.55 -37.39
N ARG A 250 -16.73 9.26 -37.32
CA ARG A 250 -15.69 8.79 -36.40
C ARG A 250 -14.30 9.06 -36.99
N LEU A 251 -13.50 9.87 -36.29
CA LEU A 251 -12.15 10.22 -36.71
C LEU A 251 -11.07 9.29 -36.11
N GLY A 252 -11.41 8.54 -35.05
CA GLY A 252 -10.46 7.63 -34.43
C GLY A 252 -10.71 7.40 -32.94
N THR A 253 -9.65 7.00 -32.25
CA THR A 253 -9.66 6.75 -30.80
C THR A 253 -8.39 7.29 -30.18
N VAL A 254 -8.49 8.11 -29.15
CA VAL A 254 -7.35 8.44 -28.28
C VAL A 254 -7.31 7.46 -27.11
N VAL A 255 -6.13 6.96 -26.79
CA VAL A 255 -5.89 6.09 -25.63
C VAL A 255 -4.87 6.74 -24.72
N GLU A 256 -5.29 6.98 -23.50
CA GLU A 256 -4.42 7.38 -22.40
C GLU A 256 -3.89 6.13 -21.68
N TRP A 257 -2.60 6.13 -21.37
CA TRP A 257 -1.91 5.05 -20.68
C TRP A 257 -1.38 5.54 -19.34
N ILE A 258 -1.70 4.84 -18.27
CA ILE A 258 -1.15 5.09 -16.94
C ILE A 258 -0.48 3.80 -16.47
N ASP A 259 0.82 3.85 -16.26
CA ASP A 259 1.55 2.76 -15.60
C ASP A 259 1.26 2.78 -14.10
N THR A 260 0.52 1.77 -13.62
CA THR A 260 0.13 1.58 -12.22
C THR A 260 0.93 0.49 -11.52
N THR A 261 1.97 -0.04 -12.17
CA THR A 261 2.75 -1.18 -11.67
C THR A 261 3.30 -0.93 -10.27
N LYS A 262 4.01 0.20 -10.09
CA LYS A 262 4.60 0.55 -8.79
C LYS A 262 3.53 0.82 -7.71
N GLU A 263 2.46 1.52 -8.08
CA GLU A 263 1.35 1.82 -7.15
C GLU A 263 0.72 0.53 -6.62
N ILE A 264 0.43 -0.43 -7.51
CA ILE A 264 -0.15 -1.72 -7.14
C ILE A 264 0.85 -2.60 -6.38
N GLU A 265 2.14 -2.56 -6.73
CA GLU A 265 3.18 -3.28 -5.99
C GLU A 265 3.32 -2.77 -4.56
N GLU A 266 3.32 -1.45 -4.35
CA GLU A 266 3.37 -0.84 -3.02
C GLU A 266 2.10 -1.12 -2.22
N LEU A 267 0.93 -1.05 -2.85
CA LEU A 267 -0.34 -1.44 -2.23
C LEU A 267 -0.32 -2.91 -1.79
N ASN A 268 0.11 -3.80 -2.68
CA ASN A 268 0.24 -5.24 -2.38
C ASN A 268 1.28 -5.51 -1.29
N ARG A 269 2.38 -4.74 -1.25
CA ARG A 269 3.38 -4.82 -0.19
C ARG A 269 2.79 -4.41 1.15
N THR A 270 2.10 -3.27 1.19
CA THR A 270 1.43 -2.78 2.39
C THR A 270 0.37 -3.76 2.88
N THR A 271 -0.47 -4.25 1.97
CA THR A 271 -1.50 -5.26 2.29
C THR A 271 -0.87 -6.53 2.87
N ARG A 272 0.23 -7.03 2.29
CA ARG A 272 0.95 -8.20 2.83
C ARG A 272 1.48 -7.97 4.24
N ILE A 273 2.00 -6.78 4.53
CA ILE A 273 2.49 -6.44 5.86
C ILE A 273 1.33 -6.42 6.86
N LEU A 274 0.22 -5.76 6.52
CA LEU A 274 -0.96 -5.69 7.38
C LEU A 274 -1.58 -7.07 7.63
N GLU A 275 -1.71 -7.91 6.59
CA GLU A 275 -2.22 -9.27 6.77
C GLU A 275 -1.25 -10.18 7.54
N ALA A 276 0.06 -9.96 7.42
CA ALA A 276 1.05 -10.65 8.26
C ALA A 276 0.89 -10.24 9.73
N LEU A 277 0.70 -8.96 10.04
CA LEU A 277 0.42 -8.48 11.40
C LEU A 277 -0.91 -9.04 11.93
N ASN A 278 -1.94 -9.14 11.08
CA ASN A 278 -3.21 -9.76 11.42
C ASN A 278 -3.11 -11.28 11.70
N GLY A 279 -2.14 -11.94 11.07
CA GLY A 279 -1.89 -13.36 11.24
C GLY A 279 -1.02 -13.72 12.46
N THR A 280 -0.46 -12.72 13.17
CA THR A 280 0.34 -12.98 14.38
C THR A 280 -0.55 -13.19 15.60
N SER A 281 -0.07 -14.00 16.55
CA SER A 281 -0.69 -14.15 17.87
C SER A 281 -0.34 -13.00 18.84
N THR A 282 0.61 -12.14 18.48
CA THR A 282 0.96 -10.96 19.28
C THR A 282 -0.12 -9.90 19.15
N ASN A 283 -0.60 -9.39 20.29
CA ASN A 283 -1.63 -8.35 20.31
C ASN A 283 -0.99 -6.99 20.02
N LEU A 284 -1.20 -6.44 18.82
CA LEU A 284 -0.58 -5.21 18.35
C LEU A 284 -1.59 -4.10 18.12
N MET A 285 -1.26 -2.92 18.61
CA MET A 285 -1.99 -1.68 18.40
C MET A 285 -1.01 -0.59 17.95
N ILE A 286 -1.39 0.22 16.95
CA ILE A 286 -0.56 1.31 16.44
C ILE A 286 -1.33 2.62 16.61
N ALA A 287 -0.66 3.62 17.16
CA ALA A 287 -1.15 4.99 17.24
C ALA A 287 -0.25 5.95 16.44
N ASP A 288 -0.84 6.98 15.88
CA ASP A 288 -0.14 8.07 15.19
C ASP A 288 0.60 8.99 16.18
N THR A 289 1.20 10.06 15.67
CA THR A 289 1.91 11.07 16.47
C THR A 289 1.00 11.84 17.43
N ASP A 290 -0.28 11.97 17.09
CA ASP A 290 -1.30 12.60 17.93
C ASP A 290 -1.94 11.63 18.93
N ARG A 291 -1.44 10.39 18.95
CA ARG A 291 -1.89 9.29 19.81
C ARG A 291 -3.28 8.74 19.43
N ASN A 292 -3.77 9.01 18.21
CA ASN A 292 -4.97 8.35 17.72
C ASN A 292 -4.63 6.94 17.25
N ILE A 293 -5.43 5.98 17.64
CA ILE A 293 -5.25 4.57 17.28
C ILE A 293 -5.64 4.41 15.82
N ILE A 294 -4.66 4.10 14.98
CA ILE A 294 -4.84 3.96 13.53
C ILE A 294 -4.93 2.51 13.06
N TYR A 295 -4.50 1.58 13.91
CA TYR A 295 -4.52 0.15 13.58
C TYR A 295 -4.58 -0.71 14.83
N MET A 296 -5.27 -1.82 14.72
CA MET A 296 -5.40 -2.87 15.72
C MET A 296 -5.46 -4.21 14.97
N ASN A 297 -4.56 -5.16 15.28
CA ASN A 297 -4.62 -6.46 14.65
C ASN A 297 -5.70 -7.35 15.26
N ARG A 298 -6.05 -8.45 14.56
CA ARG A 298 -7.12 -9.37 14.99
C ARG A 298 -6.88 -9.95 16.36
N SER A 299 -5.62 -10.16 16.75
CA SER A 299 -5.27 -10.75 18.05
C SER A 299 -5.62 -9.81 19.22
N VAL A 300 -5.21 -8.52 19.15
CA VAL A 300 -5.55 -7.54 20.19
C VAL A 300 -7.05 -7.26 20.22
N GLU A 301 -7.71 -7.24 19.05
CA GLU A 301 -9.17 -7.11 19.00
C GLU A 301 -9.88 -8.24 19.73
N ALA A 302 -9.51 -9.49 19.46
CA ALA A 302 -10.05 -10.66 20.13
C ALA A 302 -9.81 -10.63 21.64
N MET A 303 -8.59 -10.26 22.07
CA MET A 303 -8.24 -10.10 23.49
C MET A 303 -9.12 -9.03 24.16
N LEU A 304 -9.27 -7.86 23.55
CA LEU A 304 -10.09 -6.78 24.10
C LEU A 304 -11.57 -7.15 24.14
N ARG A 305 -12.11 -7.84 23.12
CA ARG A 305 -13.50 -8.34 23.12
C ARG A 305 -13.74 -9.35 24.21
N LYS A 306 -12.81 -10.29 24.43
CA LYS A 306 -12.88 -11.28 25.53
C LYS A 306 -13.00 -10.59 26.90
N ASN A 307 -12.27 -9.50 27.09
CA ASN A 307 -12.17 -8.79 28.36
C ASN A 307 -13.06 -7.53 28.45
N GLU A 308 -13.91 -7.24 27.43
CA GLU A 308 -14.67 -5.98 27.34
C GLU A 308 -15.56 -5.73 28.54
N SER A 309 -16.24 -6.76 29.03
CA SER A 309 -17.12 -6.65 30.20
C SER A 309 -16.37 -6.22 31.46
N ASP A 310 -15.17 -6.75 31.67
CA ASP A 310 -14.34 -6.43 32.83
C ASP A 310 -13.63 -5.07 32.67
N LEU A 311 -13.19 -4.73 31.47
CA LEU A 311 -12.67 -3.41 31.14
C LEU A 311 -13.70 -2.32 31.41
N ARG A 312 -14.97 -2.52 31.05
CA ARG A 312 -16.06 -1.56 31.28
C ARG A 312 -16.34 -1.29 32.76
N LYS A 313 -16.04 -2.21 33.66
CA LYS A 313 -16.15 -1.95 35.11
C LYS A 313 -15.24 -0.80 35.55
N SER A 314 -14.08 -0.64 34.93
CA SER A 314 -13.10 0.41 35.26
C SER A 314 -13.07 1.57 34.24
N LEU A 315 -13.52 1.33 32.99
CA LEU A 315 -13.58 2.24 31.87
C LEU A 315 -15.00 2.24 31.29
N PRO A 316 -15.98 2.90 31.89
CA PRO A 316 -17.41 2.74 31.54
C PRO A 316 -17.78 3.04 30.08
N ASN A 317 -17.00 3.90 29.41
CA ASN A 317 -17.23 4.30 28.02
C ASN A 317 -16.44 3.44 27.02
N PHE A 318 -15.74 2.40 27.47
CA PHE A 318 -14.96 1.55 26.61
C PHE A 318 -15.85 0.66 25.72
N VAL A 319 -15.63 0.73 24.40
CA VAL A 319 -16.29 -0.11 23.40
C VAL A 319 -15.24 -0.51 22.37
N VAL A 320 -15.04 -1.79 22.14
CA VAL A 320 -13.99 -2.32 21.25
C VAL A 320 -14.14 -1.79 19.83
N ASP A 321 -15.37 -1.69 19.31
CA ASP A 321 -15.63 -1.20 17.94
C ASP A 321 -15.22 0.26 17.74
N ASN A 322 -15.09 1.04 18.81
CA ASN A 322 -14.71 2.46 18.77
C ASN A 322 -13.22 2.69 19.08
N VAL A 323 -12.43 1.64 19.30
CA VAL A 323 -11.01 1.77 19.67
C VAL A 323 -10.20 2.34 18.50
N VAL A 324 -10.34 1.80 17.29
CA VAL A 324 -9.70 2.38 16.10
C VAL A 324 -10.36 3.72 15.78
N GLY A 325 -9.55 4.76 15.62
CA GLY A 325 -10.00 6.15 15.43
C GLY A 325 -10.13 6.94 16.73
N SER A 326 -10.11 6.29 17.92
CA SER A 326 -10.06 6.98 19.21
C SER A 326 -8.63 7.30 19.63
N ASN A 327 -8.49 8.23 20.58
CA ASN A 327 -7.20 8.50 21.20
C ASN A 327 -6.88 7.44 22.27
N ILE A 328 -5.61 7.07 22.44
CA ILE A 328 -5.18 6.09 23.46
C ILE A 328 -5.56 6.53 24.89
N ASP A 329 -5.90 7.78 25.07
CA ASP A 329 -6.33 8.34 26.35
C ASP A 329 -7.57 7.63 26.92
N ILE A 330 -8.35 6.92 26.08
CA ILE A 330 -9.49 6.09 26.52
C ILE A 330 -9.09 4.99 27.52
N PHE A 331 -7.81 4.54 27.50
CA PHE A 331 -7.29 3.53 28.41
C PHE A 331 -6.69 4.13 29.70
N HIS A 332 -6.65 5.46 29.83
CA HIS A 332 -5.89 6.12 30.88
C HIS A 332 -6.72 7.04 31.76
N LYS A 333 -6.61 6.89 33.08
CA LYS A 333 -7.22 7.79 34.07
C LYS A 333 -6.52 9.15 34.13
N ASN A 334 -5.24 9.25 33.75
CA ASN A 334 -4.46 10.48 33.71
C ASN A 334 -3.70 10.60 32.37
N PRO A 335 -4.34 11.10 31.32
CA PRO A 335 -3.78 11.20 29.97
C PRO A 335 -2.51 12.07 29.85
N ALA A 336 -2.38 13.09 30.71
CA ALA A 336 -1.25 14.03 30.64
C ALA A 336 0.11 13.36 30.92
N HIS A 337 0.16 12.39 31.84
CA HIS A 337 1.37 11.63 32.15
C HIS A 337 1.83 10.78 30.94
N GLN A 338 0.89 10.09 30.31
CA GLN A 338 1.17 9.23 29.14
C GLN A 338 1.65 10.05 27.94
N LYS A 339 1.06 11.23 27.71
CA LYS A 339 1.48 12.15 26.66
C LYS A 339 2.97 12.47 26.77
N GLY A 340 3.41 12.94 27.93
CA GLY A 340 4.79 13.33 28.15
C GLY A 340 5.79 12.16 28.06
N LEU A 341 5.38 10.95 28.43
CA LEU A 341 6.18 9.74 28.30
C LEU A 341 6.34 9.32 26.84
N LEU A 342 5.25 9.24 26.12
CA LEU A 342 5.25 8.78 24.73
C LEU A 342 5.95 9.78 23.80
N GLU A 343 5.80 11.08 23.99
CA GLU A 343 6.48 12.10 23.19
C GLU A 343 8.02 12.03 23.29
N ARG A 344 8.55 11.59 24.44
CA ARG A 344 10.00 11.48 24.68
C ARG A 344 10.57 10.09 24.42
N LEU A 345 9.72 9.15 24.03
CA LEU A 345 10.11 7.76 23.85
C LEU A 345 11.06 7.60 22.66
N GLN A 346 12.29 7.16 22.92
CA GLN A 346 13.32 6.88 21.91
C GLN A 346 13.61 5.38 21.76
N THR A 347 13.34 4.60 22.82
CA THR A 347 13.55 3.15 22.89
C THR A 347 12.30 2.48 23.42
N PRO A 348 12.11 1.18 23.23
CA PRO A 348 10.97 0.46 23.78
C PRO A 348 10.84 0.67 25.30
N TYR A 349 9.63 0.95 25.75
CA TYR A 349 9.28 1.12 27.16
C TYR A 349 8.29 0.03 27.58
N GLU A 350 8.65 -0.71 28.63
CA GLU A 350 7.84 -1.76 29.19
C GLU A 350 7.13 -1.26 30.46
N SER A 351 5.85 -1.61 30.59
CA SER A 351 5.04 -1.31 31.76
C SER A 351 4.06 -2.44 32.06
N GLN A 352 3.76 -2.63 33.36
CA GLN A 352 2.68 -3.46 33.82
C GLN A 352 1.56 -2.57 34.33
N ILE A 353 0.34 -2.84 33.90
CA ILE A 353 -0.85 -2.11 34.34
C ILE A 353 -1.91 -3.04 34.88
N LYS A 354 -2.67 -2.55 35.88
CA LYS A 354 -3.89 -3.20 36.37
C LYS A 354 -5.10 -2.35 35.99
N VAL A 355 -6.07 -2.96 35.29
CA VAL A 355 -7.33 -2.32 34.94
C VAL A 355 -8.47 -3.17 35.50
N GLY A 356 -9.03 -2.74 36.63
CA GLY A 356 -9.96 -3.58 37.39
C GLY A 356 -9.26 -4.78 37.94
N GLU A 357 -9.73 -5.98 37.61
CA GLU A 357 -9.10 -7.24 37.98
C GLU A 357 -8.20 -7.83 36.87
N LEU A 358 -8.02 -7.08 35.75
CA LEU A 358 -7.18 -7.50 34.65
C LEU A 358 -5.76 -6.95 34.78
N TYR A 359 -4.79 -7.79 34.44
CA TYR A 359 -3.36 -7.44 34.46
C TYR A 359 -2.78 -7.52 33.05
N PHE A 360 -2.24 -6.41 32.55
CA PHE A 360 -1.61 -6.35 31.23
C PHE A 360 -0.15 -5.95 31.35
N ARG A 361 0.71 -6.58 30.57
CA ARG A 361 2.05 -6.13 30.27
C ARG A 361 2.03 -5.45 28.92
N LEU A 362 2.51 -4.22 28.86
CA LEU A 362 2.55 -3.39 27.66
C LEU A 362 4.00 -3.12 27.28
N ILE A 363 4.31 -3.20 25.98
CA ILE A 363 5.59 -2.73 25.44
C ILE A 363 5.27 -1.68 24.38
N ALA A 364 5.54 -0.41 24.68
CA ALA A 364 5.39 0.71 23.77
C ALA A 364 6.71 0.99 23.05
N SER A 365 6.72 0.92 21.71
CA SER A 365 7.89 1.12 20.89
C SER A 365 7.66 2.27 19.90
N PRO A 366 8.56 3.26 19.79
CA PRO A 366 8.42 4.36 18.85
C PRO A 366 8.63 3.87 17.40
N ILE A 367 7.87 4.43 16.46
CA ILE A 367 8.02 4.19 15.03
C ILE A 367 8.65 5.42 14.41
N PHE A 368 9.75 5.24 13.66
CA PHE A 368 10.45 6.30 12.95
C PHE A 368 10.46 6.04 11.44
N GLY A 369 10.38 7.11 10.67
CA GLY A 369 10.52 7.12 9.22
C GLY A 369 11.98 7.12 8.77
N LYS A 370 12.19 7.24 7.45
CA LYS A 370 13.53 7.21 6.84
C LYS A 370 14.42 8.38 7.27
N ASP A 371 13.82 9.54 7.50
CA ASP A 371 14.50 10.78 7.90
C ASP A 371 14.52 10.96 9.41
N ASN A 372 14.32 9.86 10.17
CA ASN A 372 14.25 9.84 11.63
C ASN A 372 13.10 10.69 12.22
N GLU A 373 12.12 11.05 11.39
CA GLU A 373 10.88 11.66 11.84
C GLU A 373 10.01 10.63 12.56
N ARG A 374 9.36 11.06 13.64
CA ARG A 374 8.47 10.19 14.39
C ARG A 374 7.16 9.98 13.63
N LEU A 375 6.79 8.73 13.40
CA LEU A 375 5.55 8.35 12.70
C LEU A 375 4.44 7.87 13.66
N GLY A 376 4.81 7.48 14.89
CA GLY A 376 3.83 7.00 15.85
C GLY A 376 4.41 6.08 16.91
N THR A 377 3.57 5.21 17.47
CA THR A 377 3.95 4.24 18.49
C THR A 377 3.22 2.93 18.22
N VAL A 378 3.94 1.80 18.24
CA VAL A 378 3.33 0.47 18.33
C VAL A 378 3.31 0.02 19.78
N VAL A 379 2.20 -0.57 20.21
CA VAL A 379 2.04 -1.11 21.57
C VAL A 379 1.68 -2.59 21.46
N GLU A 380 2.50 -3.42 22.09
CA GLU A 380 2.20 -4.82 22.32
C GLU A 380 1.45 -4.97 23.64
N TRP A 381 0.40 -5.76 23.63
CA TRP A 381 -0.41 -6.08 24.80
C TRP A 381 -0.25 -7.56 25.14
N LEU A 382 0.09 -7.87 26.36
CA LEU A 382 0.08 -9.23 26.87
C LEU A 382 -0.87 -9.29 28.08
N ASP A 383 -1.95 -10.05 27.94
CA ASP A 383 -2.84 -10.36 29.06
C ASP A 383 -2.14 -11.38 29.97
N ARG A 384 -1.84 -10.96 31.18
CA ARG A 384 -1.20 -11.79 32.22
C ARG A 384 -2.13 -12.10 33.37
N THR A 385 -3.42 -11.85 33.20
CA THR A 385 -4.40 -11.99 34.29
C THR A 385 -4.38 -13.39 34.90
N ALA A 386 -4.43 -14.42 34.06
CA ALA A 386 -4.44 -15.80 34.52
C ALA A 386 -3.15 -16.19 35.28
N GLU A 387 -1.98 -15.72 34.74
CA GLU A 387 -0.68 -15.99 35.38
C GLU A 387 -0.56 -15.28 36.72
N VAL A 388 -0.93 -13.99 36.79
CA VAL A 388 -0.83 -13.23 38.06
C VAL A 388 -1.75 -13.80 39.12
N ILE A 389 -2.98 -14.15 38.78
CA ILE A 389 -3.91 -14.78 39.71
C ILE A 389 -3.34 -16.13 40.21
N ALA A 390 -2.78 -16.95 39.32
CA ALA A 390 -2.16 -18.21 39.70
C ALA A 390 -0.91 -18.00 40.56
N GLU A 391 -0.06 -17.00 40.24
CA GLU A 391 1.10 -16.64 41.07
C GLU A 391 0.69 -16.25 42.49
N GLU A 392 -0.37 -15.42 42.62
CA GLU A 392 -0.90 -15.01 43.92
C GLU A 392 -1.51 -16.21 44.70
N GLU A 393 -2.29 -17.06 44.05
CA GLU A 393 -2.88 -18.29 44.62
C GLU A 393 -1.78 -19.22 45.14
N ILE A 394 -0.79 -19.56 44.30
CA ILE A 394 0.35 -20.40 44.68
C ILE A 394 1.12 -19.80 45.86
N SER A 395 1.39 -18.46 45.80
CA SER A 395 2.08 -17.75 46.87
C SER A 395 1.33 -17.86 48.20
N ASN A 396 0.01 -17.74 48.21
CA ASN A 396 -0.81 -17.84 49.42
C ASN A 396 -0.79 -19.27 49.99
N ILE A 397 -0.97 -20.30 49.15
CA ILE A 397 -0.92 -21.70 49.53
C ILE A 397 0.46 -22.07 50.12
N VAL A 398 1.55 -21.63 49.45
CA VAL A 398 2.91 -21.90 49.97
C VAL A 398 3.11 -21.23 51.33
N LYS A 399 2.63 -19.99 51.52
CA LYS A 399 2.70 -19.27 52.82
C LYS A 399 1.84 -19.97 53.88
N ALA A 400 0.67 -20.52 53.55
CA ALA A 400 -0.17 -21.30 54.46
C ALA A 400 0.54 -22.59 54.87
N ALA A 401 1.04 -23.35 53.88
CA ALA A 401 1.78 -24.60 54.14
C ALA A 401 3.05 -24.37 54.98
N ALA A 402 3.78 -23.26 54.78
CA ALA A 402 4.93 -22.88 55.58
C ALA A 402 4.60 -22.61 57.07
N ARG A 403 3.33 -22.32 57.39
CA ARG A 403 2.83 -22.17 58.77
C ARG A 403 2.22 -23.48 59.33
N GLY A 404 2.23 -24.55 58.53
CA GLY A 404 1.62 -25.81 58.89
C GLY A 404 0.11 -25.91 58.59
N ASP A 405 -0.42 -24.98 57.84
CA ASP A 405 -1.81 -24.97 57.36
C ASP A 405 -1.83 -25.60 55.97
N PHE A 406 -2.38 -26.79 55.89
CA PHE A 406 -2.45 -27.61 54.68
C PHE A 406 -3.87 -27.72 54.11
N ASP A 407 -4.81 -26.87 54.55
CA ASP A 407 -6.21 -26.99 54.16
C ASP A 407 -6.47 -26.44 52.74
N GLU A 408 -5.66 -25.47 52.30
CA GLU A 408 -5.82 -24.81 51.00
C GLU A 408 -5.31 -25.69 49.85
N ARG A 409 -5.98 -25.57 48.69
CA ARG A 409 -5.62 -26.25 47.45
C ARG A 409 -5.62 -25.30 46.29
N ALA A 410 -4.69 -25.49 45.36
CA ALA A 410 -4.67 -24.77 44.08
C ALA A 410 -5.82 -25.21 43.19
N THR A 411 -6.56 -24.24 42.64
CA THR A 411 -7.62 -24.50 41.66
C THR A 411 -7.02 -25.07 40.38
N THR A 412 -7.57 -26.17 39.89
CA THR A 412 -7.15 -26.80 38.63
C THR A 412 -8.09 -26.46 37.48
N GLU A 413 -9.31 -26.02 37.76
CA GLU A 413 -10.32 -25.66 36.78
C GLU A 413 -9.88 -24.42 35.97
N GLY A 414 -9.95 -24.50 34.63
CA GLY A 414 -9.56 -23.43 33.73
C GLY A 414 -8.05 -23.22 33.57
N LYS A 415 -7.21 -24.03 34.22
CA LYS A 415 -5.75 -24.05 34.01
C LYS A 415 -5.37 -25.11 32.98
N GLU A 416 -4.38 -24.79 32.14
CA GLU A 416 -3.86 -25.70 31.12
C GLU A 416 -2.32 -25.73 31.13
N GLY A 417 -1.73 -26.75 30.53
CA GLY A 417 -0.30 -26.87 30.33
C GLY A 417 0.52 -26.74 31.61
N PHE A 418 1.49 -25.83 31.63
CA PHE A 418 2.42 -25.67 32.77
C PHE A 418 1.71 -25.30 34.07
N MET A 419 0.73 -24.38 34.03
CA MET A 419 0.01 -23.94 35.21
C MET A 419 -0.85 -25.07 35.85
N LEU A 420 -1.45 -25.91 35.04
CA LEU A 420 -2.17 -27.09 35.53
C LEU A 420 -1.21 -28.08 36.23
N ASN A 421 -0.09 -28.40 35.60
CA ASN A 421 0.92 -29.29 36.16
C ASN A 421 1.46 -28.79 37.49
N VAL A 422 1.68 -27.47 37.62
CA VAL A 422 2.14 -26.86 38.88
C VAL A 422 1.07 -26.95 39.96
N ALA A 423 -0.20 -26.66 39.64
CA ALA A 423 -1.32 -26.76 40.59
C ALA A 423 -1.54 -28.20 41.08
N GLU A 424 -1.53 -29.16 40.17
CA GLU A 424 -1.67 -30.61 40.51
C GLU A 424 -0.47 -31.10 41.36
N GLY A 425 0.76 -30.74 40.96
CA GLY A 425 1.97 -31.08 41.69
C GLY A 425 1.96 -30.50 43.10
N LEU A 426 1.56 -29.22 43.26
CA LEU A 426 1.44 -28.58 44.56
C LEU A 426 0.37 -29.25 45.43
N ASN A 427 -0.81 -29.53 44.87
CA ASN A 427 -1.88 -30.21 45.57
C ASN A 427 -1.47 -31.62 46.02
N SER A 428 -0.77 -32.36 45.17
CA SER A 428 -0.24 -33.69 45.51
C SER A 428 0.80 -33.60 46.65
N MET A 429 1.71 -32.63 46.57
CA MET A 429 2.71 -32.43 47.63
C MET A 429 2.06 -32.11 49.00
N ILE A 430 1.07 -31.20 48.99
CA ILE A 430 0.32 -30.82 50.19
C ILE A 430 -0.42 -32.02 50.75
N GLN A 431 -1.12 -32.79 49.91
CA GLN A 431 -1.88 -33.98 50.32
C GLN A 431 -0.98 -35.01 50.99
N VAL A 432 0.16 -35.35 50.41
CA VAL A 432 1.11 -36.30 50.96
C VAL A 432 1.69 -35.79 52.28
N THR A 433 2.02 -34.48 52.35
CA THR A 433 2.55 -33.85 53.54
C THR A 433 1.53 -33.85 54.69
N GLU A 434 0.30 -33.45 54.42
CA GLU A 434 -0.81 -33.43 55.38
C GLU A 434 -1.10 -34.81 55.91
N ALA A 435 -1.24 -35.84 55.04
CA ALA A 435 -1.50 -37.20 55.40
C ALA A 435 -0.36 -37.77 56.28
N GLY A 436 0.90 -37.56 55.85
CA GLY A 436 2.07 -38.03 56.60
C GLY A 436 2.19 -37.44 58.01
N LEU A 437 2.03 -36.09 58.10
CA LEU A 437 2.06 -35.43 59.42
C LEU A 437 0.89 -35.81 60.30
N THR A 438 -0.30 -36.02 59.75
CA THR A 438 -1.50 -36.43 60.45
C THR A 438 -1.32 -37.85 61.02
N ASP A 439 -0.81 -38.82 60.25
CA ASP A 439 -0.55 -40.19 60.69
C ASP A 439 0.53 -40.24 61.80
N ILE A 440 1.63 -39.50 61.63
CA ILE A 440 2.68 -39.37 62.64
C ILE A 440 2.11 -38.79 63.94
N ALA A 441 1.37 -37.64 63.82
CA ALA A 441 0.74 -37.01 64.97
C ALA A 441 -0.25 -37.99 65.73
N ARG A 442 -1.02 -38.80 65.01
CA ARG A 442 -1.93 -39.80 65.54
C ARG A 442 -1.18 -40.84 66.36
N VAL A 443 -0.14 -41.44 65.82
CA VAL A 443 0.67 -42.44 66.49
C VAL A 443 1.40 -41.87 67.73
N LEU A 444 2.03 -40.69 67.58
CA LEU A 444 2.70 -40.01 68.73
C LEU A 444 1.71 -39.64 69.84
N ASN A 445 0.50 -39.18 69.49
CA ASN A 445 -0.55 -38.90 70.46
C ASN A 445 -1.07 -40.17 71.16
N ALA A 446 -1.16 -41.33 70.48
CA ALA A 446 -1.45 -42.64 71.07
C ALA A 446 -0.33 -43.04 72.02
N LEU A 447 0.93 -42.97 71.60
CA LEU A 447 2.08 -43.23 72.43
C LEU A 447 2.10 -42.34 73.68
N ALA A 448 1.80 -41.08 73.62
CA ALA A 448 1.73 -40.12 74.73
C ALA A 448 0.65 -40.50 75.75
N ARG A 449 -0.37 -41.22 75.32
CA ARG A 449 -1.46 -41.77 76.21
C ARG A 449 -1.22 -43.19 76.68
N GLY A 450 -0.08 -43.79 76.27
CA GLY A 450 0.25 -45.16 76.63
C GLY A 450 -0.38 -46.21 75.75
N ASP A 451 -1.00 -45.80 74.63
CA ASP A 451 -1.54 -46.77 73.65
C ASP A 451 -0.43 -47.10 72.63
N LEU A 452 0.09 -48.29 72.73
CA LEU A 452 1.18 -48.81 71.90
C LEU A 452 0.63 -49.68 70.73
N THR A 453 -0.66 -49.68 70.47
CA THR A 453 -1.29 -50.47 69.41
C THR A 453 -1.38 -49.79 68.06
N GLU A 454 -1.39 -48.46 68.06
CA GLU A 454 -1.51 -47.67 66.84
C GLU A 454 -0.28 -47.85 65.96
N ARG A 455 -0.51 -47.98 64.62
CA ARG A 455 0.53 -48.08 63.56
C ARG A 455 0.19 -47.16 62.37
N ILE A 456 1.24 -46.73 61.62
CA ILE A 456 1.10 -46.14 60.34
C ILE A 456 1.09 -47.27 59.30
N GLU A 457 -0.07 -47.48 58.68
CA GLU A 457 -0.27 -48.55 57.67
C GLU A 457 -0.17 -47.98 56.22
N THR A 458 -0.19 -46.62 56.04
CA THR A 458 -0.12 -45.98 54.77
C THR A 458 1.25 -46.23 54.15
N ASP A 459 1.26 -46.64 52.82
CA ASP A 459 2.47 -46.89 52.05
C ASP A 459 3.05 -45.56 51.57
N TYR A 460 3.95 -44.95 52.34
CA TYR A 460 4.67 -43.77 52.03
C TYR A 460 5.99 -44.07 51.32
N GLN A 461 6.53 -43.05 50.61
CA GLN A 461 7.82 -43.14 49.93
C GLN A 461 8.85 -42.17 50.58
N GLY A 462 10.14 -42.52 50.51
CA GLY A 462 11.25 -41.66 50.89
C GLY A 462 11.28 -41.30 52.38
N ALA A 463 11.29 -40.01 52.73
CA ALA A 463 11.40 -39.52 54.09
C ALA A 463 10.18 -39.87 54.95
N TYR A 464 8.98 -39.86 54.41
CA TYR A 464 7.77 -40.23 55.13
C TYR A 464 7.71 -41.72 55.42
N GLU A 465 8.19 -42.60 54.54
CA GLU A 465 8.38 -44.03 54.77
C GLU A 465 9.33 -44.25 55.94
N GLN A 466 10.47 -43.58 55.99
CA GLN A 466 11.41 -43.68 57.08
C GLN A 466 10.80 -43.24 58.41
N LEU A 467 10.07 -42.14 58.45
CA LEU A 467 9.37 -41.68 59.65
C LEU A 467 8.30 -42.61 60.12
N ALA A 468 7.50 -43.17 59.21
CA ALA A 468 6.50 -44.22 59.53
C ALA A 468 7.15 -45.47 60.14
N ASN A 469 8.23 -45.96 59.56
CA ASN A 469 9.00 -47.08 60.06
C ASN A 469 9.59 -46.81 61.47
N TYR A 470 10.13 -45.59 61.69
CA TYR A 470 10.64 -45.22 63.01
C TYR A 470 9.54 -45.16 64.08
N CYS A 471 8.38 -44.56 63.73
CA CYS A 471 7.24 -44.54 64.63
C CYS A 471 6.75 -45.99 64.98
N ASN A 472 6.58 -46.83 63.97
CA ASN A 472 6.14 -48.17 64.13
C ASN A 472 7.15 -49.03 64.97
N THR A 473 8.46 -48.91 64.62
CA THR A 473 9.54 -49.60 65.39
C THR A 473 9.62 -49.12 66.85
N THR A 474 9.43 -47.83 67.08
CA THR A 474 9.39 -47.26 68.41
C THR A 474 8.22 -47.85 69.22
N SER A 475 7.03 -47.90 68.58
CA SER A 475 5.85 -48.54 69.23
C SER A 475 6.10 -50.00 69.54
N ASP A 476 6.75 -50.75 68.66
CA ASP A 476 7.08 -52.15 68.87
C ASP A 476 8.08 -52.31 70.01
N ASN A 477 9.17 -51.59 70.01
CA ASN A 477 10.18 -51.66 71.08
C ASN A 477 9.61 -51.27 72.45
N LEU A 478 8.75 -50.27 72.52
CA LEU A 478 8.08 -49.88 73.75
C LEU A 478 7.09 -50.98 74.21
N SER A 479 6.36 -51.56 73.29
CA SER A 479 5.44 -52.65 73.60
C SER A 479 6.17 -53.87 74.16
N GLU A 480 7.30 -54.24 73.52
CA GLU A 480 8.15 -55.33 73.99
C GLU A 480 8.70 -55.05 75.40
N MET A 481 9.27 -53.85 75.60
CA MET A 481 9.81 -53.43 76.89
C MET A 481 8.74 -53.44 77.99
N ILE A 482 7.55 -52.92 77.72
CA ILE A 482 6.44 -52.96 78.67
C ILE A 482 6.01 -54.46 78.96
N GLY A 483 6.03 -55.29 77.91
CA GLY A 483 5.81 -56.72 78.02
C GLY A 483 6.82 -57.41 78.98
N GLU A 484 8.10 -57.11 78.78
CA GLU A 484 9.18 -57.61 79.68
C GLU A 484 9.03 -57.11 81.11
N ILE A 485 8.77 -55.76 81.28
CA ILE A 485 8.51 -55.23 82.61
C ILE A 485 7.32 -55.90 83.29
N ARG A 486 6.24 -56.13 82.56
CA ARG A 486 5.06 -56.79 83.05
C ARG A 486 5.35 -58.26 83.47
N LEU A 487 6.13 -58.98 82.68
CA LEU A 487 6.59 -60.31 83.00
C LEU A 487 7.46 -60.31 84.25
N ALA A 488 8.45 -59.44 84.34
CA ALA A 488 9.34 -59.25 85.49
C ALA A 488 8.54 -58.89 86.75
N ALA A 489 7.59 -57.94 86.62
CA ALA A 489 6.70 -57.60 87.70
C ALA A 489 5.85 -58.80 88.20
N GLY A 490 5.36 -59.63 87.23
CA GLY A 490 4.65 -60.89 87.55
C GLY A 490 5.53 -61.86 88.28
N VAL A 491 6.78 -62.08 87.90
CA VAL A 491 7.75 -62.94 88.59
C VAL A 491 8.03 -62.40 89.97
N ILE A 492 8.23 -61.09 90.12
CA ILE A 492 8.47 -60.48 91.48
C ILE A 492 7.24 -60.62 92.35
N ASN A 493 6.04 -60.47 91.80
CA ASN A 493 4.81 -60.62 92.54
C ASN A 493 4.64 -62.10 93.04
N ASN A 494 4.88 -63.10 92.16
CA ASN A 494 4.82 -64.52 92.54
C ASN A 494 5.89 -64.85 93.57
N ALA A 495 7.13 -64.45 93.39
CA ALA A 495 8.20 -64.61 94.34
C ALA A 495 7.87 -63.96 95.70
N SER A 496 7.27 -62.77 95.67
CA SER A 496 6.83 -62.06 96.88
C SER A 496 5.70 -62.85 97.63
N ALA A 497 4.78 -63.45 96.86
CA ALA A 497 3.74 -64.25 97.40
C ALA A 497 4.32 -65.53 98.07
N GLU A 498 5.27 -66.20 97.39
CA GLU A 498 5.97 -67.41 97.96
C GLU A 498 6.76 -67.06 99.23
N ILE A 499 7.43 -65.87 99.22
CA ILE A 499 8.14 -65.38 100.44
C ILE A 499 7.13 -65.13 101.59
N ALA A 500 5.99 -64.52 101.26
CA ALA A 500 4.95 -64.29 102.27
C ALA A 500 4.37 -65.56 102.83
N GLU A 501 4.12 -66.58 101.99
CA GLU A 501 3.68 -67.90 102.41
C GLU A 501 4.76 -68.62 103.24
N GLY A 502 6.00 -68.58 102.77
CA GLY A 502 7.14 -69.14 103.51
C GLY A 502 7.36 -68.46 104.84
N ASN A 503 7.17 -67.13 104.91
CA ASN A 503 7.25 -66.39 106.19
C ASN A 503 6.08 -66.73 107.12
N ALA A 504 4.88 -66.96 106.58
CA ALA A 504 3.76 -67.40 107.39
C ALA A 504 3.99 -68.82 107.97
N ASP A 505 4.51 -69.76 107.13
CA ASP A 505 4.92 -71.08 107.57
C ASP A 505 6.03 -71.01 108.63
N LEU A 506 7.05 -70.17 108.36
CA LEU A 506 8.13 -70.00 109.33
C LEU A 506 7.63 -69.41 110.66
N SER A 507 6.69 -68.43 110.60
CA SER A 507 6.05 -67.90 111.80
C SER A 507 5.29 -68.97 112.59
N SER A 508 4.48 -69.77 111.90
CA SER A 508 3.76 -70.90 112.51
C SER A 508 4.72 -71.88 113.15
N ARG A 509 5.77 -72.26 112.48
CA ARG A 509 6.81 -73.18 113.01
C ARG A 509 7.58 -72.59 114.17
N THR A 510 7.79 -71.26 114.11
CA THR A 510 8.46 -70.54 115.21
C THR A 510 7.56 -70.49 116.44
N GLU A 511 6.25 -70.33 116.30
CA GLU A 511 5.27 -70.39 117.35
C GLU A 511 5.19 -71.80 117.97
N GLU A 512 5.15 -72.82 117.08
CA GLU A 512 5.16 -74.20 117.45
C GLU A 512 6.44 -74.58 118.24
N GLN A 513 7.58 -74.09 117.74
CA GLN A 513 8.86 -74.32 118.41
C GLN A 513 8.96 -73.55 119.75
N ALA A 514 8.44 -72.35 119.86
CA ALA A 514 8.33 -71.62 121.08
C ALA A 514 7.45 -72.32 122.13
N SER A 515 6.29 -72.82 121.67
CA SER A 515 5.41 -73.59 122.50
C SER A 515 6.05 -74.92 123.01
N SER A 516 6.79 -75.56 122.09
CA SER A 516 7.54 -76.82 122.51
C SER A 516 8.69 -76.51 123.48
N LEU A 517 9.33 -75.37 123.31
CA LEU A 517 10.39 -74.89 124.27
C LEU A 517 9.75 -74.56 125.64
N GLU A 518 8.60 -73.86 125.63
CA GLU A 518 7.88 -73.59 126.91
C GLU A 518 7.41 -74.88 127.58
N GLU A 519 6.91 -75.80 126.81
CA GLU A 519 6.51 -77.18 127.37
C GLU A 519 7.75 -77.84 127.89
N THR A 520 8.87 -77.80 127.16
CA THR A 520 10.12 -78.46 127.69
C THR A 520 10.61 -77.81 128.96
N ALA A 521 10.58 -76.41 128.95
CA ALA A 521 11.00 -75.64 130.14
C ALA A 521 10.08 -75.86 131.33
N SER A 522 8.81 -76.06 131.12
CA SER A 522 7.85 -76.35 132.19
C SER A 522 7.94 -77.84 132.74
N SER A 523 8.53 -78.71 131.89
CA SER A 523 8.73 -80.16 132.32
C SER A 523 10.14 -80.42 133.03
N MET A 524 11.01 -79.50 133.02
CA MET A 524 12.27 -79.50 133.81
C MET A 524 12.05 -78.93 135.20
#